data_39e41348fd8cbf8d206bec0c97d07dfb
#
_entry.id   39e41348fd8cbf8d206bec0c97d07dfb
#
_cell.length_a   1.000
_cell.length_b   1.000
_cell.length_c   1.000
_cell.angle_alpha   90.00
_cell.angle_beta   90.00
_cell.angle_gamma   90.00
#
_symmetry.space_group_name_H-M   'P 1'
#
loop_
_entity.id
_entity.type
_entity.pdbx_description
1 polymer ?
#
loop_
_entity_poly.entity_id
_entity_poly.type
_entity_poly.pdbx_seq_one_letter_code
_entity_poly.pdbx_strand_id
1 'polypeptide(L)'
;LEGNTYSRLDTRALIEHGQAAQGKAASETQMILNHKSAIELLVENVQSAGNLDGQGGAAVAGLDRYTLMNLHAALSENLLPNPADEGRVRQHTVEIGHSVFRPLSLPQQIGDALDTLLAKARQIADPFEQAFFMLVHVPYLQPFADINQRTSRLAANVPLFRANLCPLTFVDV
;
A
#
# COMPACT_ATOMS: atom_id res chain seq x y z
N LEU A 1 6.92 -8.91 7.52
CA LEU A 1 5.64 -8.17 7.59
C LEU A 1 5.33 -7.88 9.05
N GLU A 2 4.92 -6.66 9.36
CA GLU A 2 4.57 -6.25 10.73
C GLU A 2 3.53 -7.18 11.35
N GLY A 3 3.84 -7.72 12.54
CA GLY A 3 2.95 -8.64 13.26
C GLY A 3 2.85 -10.04 12.66
N ASN A 4 3.61 -10.37 11.61
CA ASN A 4 3.60 -11.69 10.99
C ASN A 4 4.78 -12.53 11.49
N THR A 5 4.52 -13.74 11.90
CA THR A 5 5.51 -14.66 12.48
C THR A 5 5.95 -15.80 11.54
N TYR A 6 5.55 -15.75 10.27
CA TYR A 6 5.99 -16.72 9.25
C TYR A 6 7.50 -16.62 9.01
N SER A 7 8.16 -17.77 8.91
CA SER A 7 9.54 -17.82 8.44
C SER A 7 9.62 -17.56 6.93
N ARG A 8 10.81 -17.26 6.41
CA ARG A 8 11.02 -17.13 4.95
C ARG A 8 10.68 -18.43 4.20
N LEU A 9 10.98 -19.58 4.78
CA LEU A 9 10.69 -20.89 4.17
C LEU A 9 9.18 -21.15 4.14
N ASP A 10 8.47 -20.87 5.24
CA ASP A 10 7.01 -21.03 5.30
C ASP A 10 6.31 -20.06 4.35
N THR A 11 6.78 -18.82 4.28
CA THR A 11 6.26 -17.83 3.32
C THR A 11 6.43 -18.29 1.89
N ARG A 12 7.60 -18.86 1.56
CA ARG A 12 7.87 -19.40 0.23
C ARG A 12 6.97 -20.60 -0.09
N ALA A 13 6.82 -21.55 0.84
CA ALA A 13 5.93 -22.70 0.69
C ALA A 13 4.47 -22.27 0.49
N LEU A 14 4.02 -21.25 1.19
CA LEU A 14 2.68 -20.70 1.02
C LEU A 14 2.51 -20.07 -0.38
N ILE A 15 3.47 -19.28 -0.84
CA ILE A 15 3.38 -18.56 -2.12
C ILE A 15 3.49 -19.51 -3.31
N GLU A 16 4.42 -20.48 -3.27
CA GLU A 16 4.70 -21.40 -4.39
C GLU A 16 3.75 -22.60 -4.42
N HIS A 17 3.32 -23.09 -3.26
CA HIS A 17 2.59 -24.36 -3.16
C HIS A 17 1.23 -24.24 -2.45
N GLY A 18 0.85 -23.06 -1.99
CA GLY A 18 -0.40 -22.86 -1.25
C GLY A 18 -0.42 -23.49 0.15
N GLN A 19 0.74 -23.90 0.68
CA GLN A 19 0.86 -24.59 1.97
C GLN A 19 0.95 -23.60 3.11
N ALA A 20 -0.13 -23.49 3.89
CA ALA A 20 -0.12 -22.71 5.12
C ALA A 20 0.73 -23.41 6.19
N ALA A 21 1.52 -22.63 6.93
CA ALA A 21 2.33 -23.13 8.02
C ALA A 21 1.46 -23.57 9.20
N GLN A 22 1.81 -24.70 9.81
CA GLN A 22 1.07 -25.18 10.97
C GLN A 22 1.27 -24.29 12.19
N GLY A 23 0.19 -24.10 12.96
CA GLY A 23 0.21 -23.30 14.20
C GLY A 23 0.24 -21.79 14.00
N LYS A 24 0.06 -21.30 12.76
CA LYS A 24 -0.06 -19.88 12.44
C LYS A 24 -1.50 -19.43 12.37
N ALA A 25 -1.77 -18.17 12.73
CA ALA A 25 -3.10 -17.61 12.63
C ALA A 25 -3.54 -17.46 11.17
N ALA A 26 -4.83 -17.67 10.88
CA ALA A 26 -5.36 -17.48 9.54
C ALA A 26 -5.13 -16.06 8.99
N SER A 27 -5.17 -15.05 9.88
CA SER A 27 -4.87 -13.66 9.54
C SER A 27 -3.43 -13.44 9.09
N GLU A 28 -2.46 -14.18 9.63
CA GLU A 28 -1.07 -14.10 9.19
C GLU A 28 -0.90 -14.67 7.78
N THR A 29 -1.57 -15.80 7.49
CA THR A 29 -1.62 -16.39 6.15
C THR A 29 -2.27 -15.42 5.16
N GLN A 30 -3.44 -14.87 5.52
CA GLN A 30 -4.16 -13.90 4.70
C GLN A 30 -3.29 -12.65 4.41
N MET A 31 -2.56 -12.16 5.41
CA MET A 31 -1.66 -11.01 5.25
C MET A 31 -0.59 -11.25 4.16
N ILE A 32 -0.02 -12.45 4.08
CA ILE A 32 0.98 -12.78 3.06
C ILE A 32 0.35 -12.86 1.67
N LEU A 33 -0.82 -13.49 1.56
CA LEU A 33 -1.53 -13.62 0.29
C LEU A 33 -1.97 -12.24 -0.23
N ASN A 34 -2.51 -11.40 0.65
CA ASN A 34 -2.87 -10.03 0.31
C ASN A 34 -1.66 -9.21 -0.17
N HIS A 35 -0.52 -9.36 0.49
CA HIS A 35 0.70 -8.65 0.10
C HIS A 35 1.18 -9.10 -1.29
N LYS A 36 1.12 -10.41 -1.58
CA LYS A 36 1.40 -10.95 -2.92
C LYS A 36 0.46 -10.35 -3.96
N SER A 37 -0.86 -10.41 -3.73
CA SER A 37 -1.87 -9.87 -4.66
C SER A 37 -1.69 -8.37 -4.90
N ALA A 38 -1.36 -7.60 -3.86
CA ALA A 38 -1.10 -6.17 -4.00
C ALA A 38 0.17 -5.86 -4.82
N ILE A 39 1.22 -6.70 -4.72
CA ILE A 39 2.41 -6.59 -5.58
C ILE A 39 2.06 -6.94 -7.03
N GLU A 40 1.31 -8.01 -7.25
CA GLU A 40 0.86 -8.43 -8.59
C GLU A 40 0.05 -7.32 -9.25
N LEU A 41 -0.94 -6.75 -8.53
CA LEU A 41 -1.72 -5.60 -8.98
C LEU A 41 -0.84 -4.42 -9.38
N LEU A 42 0.19 -4.12 -8.58
CA LEU A 42 1.11 -3.01 -8.86
C LEU A 42 1.93 -3.26 -10.13
N VAL A 43 2.44 -4.47 -10.31
CA VAL A 43 3.24 -4.86 -11.48
C VAL A 43 2.39 -4.87 -12.75
N GLU A 44 1.19 -5.44 -12.71
CA GLU A 44 0.26 -5.48 -13.85
C GLU A 44 -0.14 -4.08 -14.31
N ASN A 45 -0.43 -3.18 -13.37
CA ASN A 45 -0.77 -1.79 -13.69
C ASN A 45 0.38 -1.05 -14.38
N VAL A 46 1.63 -1.34 -14.01
CA VAL A 46 2.80 -0.74 -14.66
C VAL A 46 3.05 -1.35 -16.05
N GLN A 47 2.92 -2.66 -16.20
CA GLN A 47 3.12 -3.36 -17.49
C GLN A 47 2.06 -2.98 -18.52
N SER A 48 0.81 -2.84 -18.10
CA SER A 48 -0.29 -2.42 -18.97
C SER A 48 -0.05 -1.02 -19.55
N ALA A 49 0.63 -0.18 -18.81
CA ALA A 49 0.99 1.16 -19.25
C ALA A 49 2.16 1.20 -20.24
N GLY A 50 3.08 0.24 -20.17
CA GLY A 50 4.24 0.14 -21.09
C GLY A 50 3.89 -0.43 -22.47
N ASN A 51 2.75 -1.11 -22.63
CA ASN A 51 2.33 -1.77 -23.87
C ASN A 51 1.46 -0.91 -24.80
N LEU A 52 1.20 0.34 -24.43
CA LEU A 52 0.40 1.26 -25.24
C LEU A 52 1.31 2.19 -26.04
N ASP A 53 2.01 1.63 -27.03
CA ASP A 53 2.67 2.40 -28.08
C ASP A 53 1.64 3.26 -28.84
N GLY A 54 1.55 4.51 -28.45
CA GLY A 54 1.29 5.61 -29.37
C GLY A 54 -0.13 6.10 -29.58
N GLN A 55 -1.21 5.48 -29.11
CA GLN A 55 -2.56 6.08 -29.26
C GLN A 55 -3.54 5.63 -28.17
N GLY A 56 -3.81 6.52 -27.26
CA GLY A 56 -4.89 6.36 -26.28
C GLY A 56 -4.40 6.14 -24.87
N GLY A 57 -4.24 7.23 -24.12
CA GLY A 57 -3.72 7.25 -22.77
C GLY A 57 -4.53 6.46 -21.76
N ALA A 58 -4.25 5.19 -21.64
CA ALA A 58 -4.44 4.53 -20.37
C ALA A 58 -3.36 5.11 -19.44
N ALA A 59 -3.79 5.86 -18.45
CA ALA A 59 -2.89 6.50 -17.51
C ALA A 59 -2.06 5.42 -16.82
N VAL A 60 -0.74 5.45 -17.03
CA VAL A 60 0.22 4.71 -16.20
C VAL A 60 -0.22 4.90 -14.76
N ALA A 61 -0.34 3.82 -13.99
CA ALA A 61 -0.73 3.89 -12.58
C ALA A 61 0.07 5.00 -11.90
N GLY A 62 -0.58 6.12 -11.69
CA GLY A 62 0.03 7.30 -11.08
C GLY A 62 -0.09 7.23 -9.58
N LEU A 63 0.62 8.09 -8.88
CA LEU A 63 0.34 8.36 -7.47
C LEU A 63 -0.96 9.17 -7.40
N ASP A 64 -2.08 8.49 -7.51
CA ASP A 64 -3.40 9.05 -7.37
C ASP A 64 -4.22 8.32 -6.29
N ARG A 65 -5.38 8.88 -6.00
CA ARG A 65 -6.27 8.35 -4.96
C ARG A 65 -6.75 6.94 -5.30
N TYR A 66 -7.05 6.68 -6.55
CA TYR A 66 -7.53 5.37 -7.01
C TYR A 66 -6.48 4.29 -6.81
N THR A 67 -5.25 4.53 -7.23
CA THR A 67 -4.12 3.61 -7.03
C THR A 67 -3.90 3.32 -5.54
N LEU A 68 -3.91 4.35 -4.70
CA LEU A 68 -3.69 4.17 -3.27
C LEU A 68 -4.82 3.39 -2.59
N MET A 69 -6.07 3.64 -2.97
CA MET A 69 -7.23 2.90 -2.48
C MET A 69 -7.22 1.44 -2.92
N ASN A 70 -6.85 1.14 -4.18
CA ASN A 70 -6.77 -0.23 -4.67
C ASN A 70 -5.64 -1.02 -3.99
N LEU A 71 -4.48 -0.40 -3.76
CA LEU A 71 -3.40 -1.03 -2.99
C LEU A 71 -3.86 -1.33 -1.56
N HIS A 72 -4.54 -0.38 -0.92
CA HIS A 72 -5.09 -0.60 0.42
C HIS A 72 -6.16 -1.71 0.41
N ALA A 73 -7.08 -1.72 -0.54
CA ALA A 73 -8.10 -2.76 -0.67
C ALA A 73 -7.47 -4.15 -0.76
N ALA A 74 -6.51 -4.34 -1.67
CA ALA A 74 -5.80 -5.60 -1.83
C ALA A 74 -5.04 -6.01 -0.55
N LEU A 75 -4.41 -5.07 0.15
CA LEU A 75 -3.68 -5.35 1.40
C LEU A 75 -4.59 -5.65 2.58
N SER A 76 -5.79 -5.09 2.61
CA SER A 76 -6.71 -5.15 3.75
C SER A 76 -7.78 -6.22 3.64
N GLU A 77 -7.92 -6.86 2.50
CA GLU A 77 -8.96 -7.86 2.23
C GLU A 77 -9.04 -8.92 3.32
N ASN A 78 -10.21 -9.05 3.94
CA ASN A 78 -10.48 -9.97 5.05
C ASN A 78 -9.58 -9.81 6.29
N LEU A 79 -8.95 -8.65 6.48
CA LEU A 79 -8.10 -8.37 7.64
C LEU A 79 -8.66 -7.30 8.57
N LEU A 80 -9.55 -6.44 8.09
CA LEU A 80 -10.12 -5.39 8.91
C LEU A 80 -11.36 -5.90 9.66
N PRO A 81 -11.58 -5.43 10.92
CA PRO A 81 -12.79 -5.78 11.68
C PRO A 81 -14.08 -5.37 10.96
N ASN A 82 -14.05 -4.27 10.24
CA ASN A 82 -15.14 -3.79 9.40
C ASN A 82 -14.72 -3.82 7.92
N PRO A 83 -15.28 -4.75 7.12
CA PRO A 83 -14.96 -4.83 5.69
C PRO A 83 -15.30 -3.55 4.91
N ALA A 84 -16.22 -2.73 5.42
CA ALA A 84 -16.55 -1.45 4.79
C ALA A 84 -15.40 -0.42 4.85
N ASP A 85 -14.36 -0.65 5.62
CA ASP A 85 -13.19 0.21 5.70
C ASP A 85 -12.07 -0.18 4.70
N GLU A 86 -12.21 -1.34 4.04
CA GLU A 86 -11.27 -1.81 3.04
C GLU A 86 -11.30 -0.89 1.79
N GLY A 87 -10.14 -0.44 1.36
CA GLY A 87 -10.00 0.38 0.14
C GLY A 87 -10.62 1.77 0.20
N ARG A 88 -10.90 2.32 1.37
CA ARG A 88 -11.50 3.65 1.50
C ARG A 88 -10.90 4.49 2.62
N VAL A 89 -11.01 5.80 2.48
CA VAL A 89 -10.65 6.74 3.56
C VAL A 89 -11.55 6.49 4.76
N ARG A 90 -10.93 6.36 5.94
CA ARG A 90 -11.62 6.08 7.19
C ARG A 90 -12.66 7.13 7.55
N GLN A 91 -13.72 6.68 8.18
CA GLN A 91 -14.82 7.52 8.63
C GLN A 91 -14.84 7.74 10.16
N HIS A 92 -13.83 7.21 10.85
CA HIS A 92 -13.69 7.27 12.30
C HIS A 92 -12.27 7.67 12.71
N THR A 93 -12.10 8.03 13.97
CA THR A 93 -10.80 8.36 14.54
C THR A 93 -9.95 7.11 14.71
N VAL A 94 -8.64 7.26 14.54
CA VAL A 94 -7.64 6.23 14.84
C VAL A 94 -6.60 6.80 15.80
N GLU A 95 -6.00 5.93 16.57
CA GLU A 95 -4.89 6.26 17.46
C GLU A 95 -3.65 5.47 17.03
N ILE A 96 -2.48 6.12 17.12
CA ILE A 96 -1.21 5.43 16.92
C ILE A 96 -0.72 4.98 18.29
N GLY A 97 -0.59 3.67 18.47
CA GLY A 97 -0.16 3.10 19.74
C GLY A 97 1.14 3.73 20.25
N HIS A 98 1.17 4.06 21.54
CA HIS A 98 2.32 4.68 22.23
C HIS A 98 2.74 6.06 21.67
N SER A 99 1.93 6.72 20.85
CA SER A 99 2.20 8.06 20.32
C SER A 99 1.31 9.12 20.95
N VAL A 100 1.89 10.29 21.19
CA VAL A 100 1.13 11.49 21.58
C VAL A 100 0.52 12.20 20.36
N PHE A 101 0.93 11.83 19.17
CA PHE A 101 0.40 12.37 17.92
C PHE A 101 -1.04 11.91 17.71
N ARG A 102 -1.91 12.88 17.39
CA ARG A 102 -3.33 12.62 17.08
C ARG A 102 -3.58 12.91 15.61
N PRO A 103 -3.85 11.88 14.80
CA PRO A 103 -4.24 12.06 13.40
C PRO A 103 -5.53 12.88 13.26
N LEU A 104 -5.76 13.45 12.08
CA LEU A 104 -7.01 14.14 11.75
C LEU A 104 -8.22 13.26 12.08
N SER A 105 -9.30 13.85 12.58
CA SER A 105 -10.50 13.12 13.00
C SER A 105 -11.66 13.22 12.02
N LEU A 106 -11.75 14.30 11.24
CA LEU A 106 -12.87 14.56 10.35
C LEU A 106 -12.62 13.93 8.96
N PRO A 107 -13.50 13.03 8.47
CA PRO A 107 -13.31 12.34 7.19
C PRO A 107 -13.09 13.27 6.00
N GLN A 108 -13.80 14.40 5.96
CA GLN A 108 -13.63 15.39 4.91
C GLN A 108 -12.20 15.97 4.90
N GLN A 109 -11.69 16.36 6.07
CA GLN A 109 -10.33 16.90 6.20
C GLN A 109 -9.27 15.84 5.84
N ILE A 110 -9.51 14.59 6.18
CA ILE A 110 -8.61 13.48 5.80
C ILE A 110 -8.59 13.32 4.28
N GLY A 111 -9.75 13.37 3.63
CA GLY A 111 -9.87 13.31 2.18
C GLY A 111 -9.13 14.45 1.49
N ASP A 112 -9.37 15.69 1.93
CA ASP A 112 -8.73 16.89 1.39
C ASP A 112 -7.20 16.89 1.60
N ALA A 113 -6.76 16.42 2.76
CA ALA A 113 -5.34 16.26 3.07
C ALA A 113 -4.68 15.18 2.21
N LEU A 114 -5.37 14.06 1.95
CA LEU A 114 -4.90 13.02 1.06
C LEU A 114 -4.77 13.53 -0.38
N ASP A 115 -5.74 14.26 -0.89
CA ASP A 115 -5.69 14.84 -2.22
C ASP A 115 -4.55 15.86 -2.35
N THR A 116 -4.33 16.67 -1.31
CA THR A 116 -3.19 17.60 -1.20
C THR A 116 -1.85 16.87 -1.18
N LEU A 117 -1.74 15.79 -0.40
CA LEU A 117 -0.55 14.94 -0.33
C LEU A 117 -0.20 14.39 -1.71
N LEU A 118 -1.17 13.80 -2.38
CA LEU A 118 -0.98 13.21 -3.70
C LEU A 118 -0.65 14.27 -4.77
N ALA A 119 -1.27 15.45 -4.70
CA ALA A 119 -0.95 16.57 -5.57
C ALA A 119 0.51 17.04 -5.39
N LYS A 120 1.00 17.12 -4.15
CA LYS A 120 2.40 17.44 -3.86
C LYS A 120 3.35 16.33 -4.31
N ALA A 121 3.01 15.07 -4.04
CA ALA A 121 3.81 13.93 -4.50
C ALA A 121 4.05 13.99 -6.01
N ARG A 122 3.03 14.30 -6.80
CA ARG A 122 3.13 14.40 -8.26
C ARG A 122 4.01 15.55 -8.77
N GLN A 123 4.27 16.56 -7.94
CA GLN A 123 5.17 17.66 -8.28
C GLN A 123 6.66 17.32 -8.07
N ILE A 124 6.95 16.26 -7.36
CA ILE A 124 8.32 15.78 -7.12
C ILE A 124 8.78 15.03 -8.39
N ALA A 125 9.81 15.55 -9.03
CA ALA A 125 10.32 14.99 -10.28
C ALA A 125 11.20 13.74 -10.07
N ASP A 126 12.00 13.73 -9.00
CA ASP A 126 12.87 12.59 -8.68
C ASP A 126 12.07 11.43 -8.11
N PRO A 127 12.17 10.20 -8.69
CA PRO A 127 11.38 9.06 -8.27
C PRO A 127 11.74 8.56 -6.85
N PHE A 128 12.98 8.74 -6.40
CA PHE A 128 13.37 8.35 -5.04
C PHE A 128 12.83 9.33 -4.02
N GLU A 129 12.92 10.64 -4.28
CA GLU A 129 12.30 11.64 -3.42
C GLU A 129 10.78 11.45 -3.33
N GLN A 130 10.14 11.13 -4.47
CA GLN A 130 8.70 10.84 -4.52
C GLN A 130 8.35 9.59 -3.69
N ALA A 131 9.16 8.52 -3.80
CA ALA A 131 9.01 7.31 -2.98
C ALA A 131 9.15 7.61 -1.49
N PHE A 132 10.18 8.35 -1.10
CA PHE A 132 10.40 8.79 0.29
C PHE A 132 9.24 9.64 0.82
N PHE A 133 8.76 10.55 -0.01
CA PHE A 133 7.61 11.38 0.34
C PHE A 133 6.39 10.51 0.72
N MET A 134 6.08 9.48 -0.08
CA MET A 134 4.98 8.57 0.21
C MET A 134 5.20 7.76 1.49
N LEU A 135 6.43 7.26 1.70
CA LEU A 135 6.79 6.50 2.90
C LEU A 135 6.58 7.28 4.21
N VAL A 136 6.82 8.58 4.18
CA VAL A 136 6.69 9.44 5.36
C VAL A 136 5.26 9.95 5.54
N HIS A 137 4.66 10.47 4.48
CA HIS A 137 3.44 11.25 4.62
C HIS A 137 2.17 10.41 4.69
N VAL A 138 2.12 9.25 4.06
CA VAL A 138 0.93 8.37 4.16
C VAL A 138 0.75 7.82 5.58
N PRO A 139 1.78 7.25 6.24
CA PRO A 139 1.63 6.83 7.63
C PRO A 139 1.43 7.99 8.60
N TYR A 140 1.96 9.18 8.31
CA TYR A 140 1.73 10.37 9.12
C TYR A 140 0.27 10.85 9.02
N LEU A 141 -0.30 10.87 7.83
CA LEU A 141 -1.71 11.25 7.61
C LEU A 141 -2.69 10.23 8.18
N GLN A 142 -2.34 8.93 8.19
CA GLN A 142 -3.25 7.84 8.57
C GLN A 142 -4.59 7.92 7.82
N PRO A 143 -4.60 7.88 6.47
CA PRO A 143 -5.85 8.04 5.72
C PRO A 143 -6.80 6.83 5.85
N PHE A 144 -6.30 5.67 6.23
CA PHE A 144 -7.07 4.43 6.36
C PHE A 144 -7.25 4.03 7.83
N ALA A 145 -8.20 3.13 8.07
CA ALA A 145 -8.50 2.61 9.41
C ALA A 145 -7.30 1.85 10.00
N ASP A 146 -6.57 1.12 9.17
CA ASP A 146 -5.34 0.40 9.50
C ASP A 146 -4.48 0.23 8.24
N ILE A 147 -3.38 -0.52 8.32
CA ILE A 147 -2.54 -0.95 7.17
C ILE A 147 -1.87 0.23 6.42
N ASN A 148 -1.86 1.42 7.01
CA ASN A 148 -1.28 2.62 6.39
C ASN A 148 0.21 2.47 6.08
N GLN A 149 0.98 1.83 6.96
CA GLN A 149 2.41 1.58 6.78
C GLN A 149 2.68 0.65 5.58
N ARG A 150 1.96 -0.48 5.50
CA ARG A 150 2.09 -1.43 4.39
C ARG A 150 1.68 -0.80 3.06
N THR A 151 0.60 -0.03 3.05
CA THR A 151 0.13 0.71 1.89
C THR A 151 1.18 1.72 1.41
N SER A 152 1.80 2.48 2.32
CA SER A 152 2.83 3.47 1.97
C SER A 152 4.06 2.81 1.35
N ARG A 153 4.49 1.66 1.87
CA ARG A 153 5.64 0.90 1.34
C ARG A 153 5.41 0.43 -0.10
N LEU A 154 4.21 -0.05 -0.43
CA LEU A 154 3.89 -0.41 -1.82
C LEU A 154 3.71 0.82 -2.70
N ALA A 155 3.02 1.85 -2.23
CA ALA A 155 2.84 3.09 -2.97
C ALA A 155 4.17 3.79 -3.30
N ALA A 156 5.18 3.66 -2.43
CA ALA A 156 6.53 4.18 -2.68
C ALA A 156 7.23 3.54 -3.90
N ASN A 157 6.81 2.34 -4.28
CA ASN A 157 7.35 1.67 -5.46
C ASN A 157 6.71 2.13 -6.79
N VAL A 158 5.55 2.80 -6.75
CA VAL A 158 4.89 3.31 -7.97
C VAL A 158 5.81 4.21 -8.81
N PRO A 159 6.44 5.26 -8.23
CA PRO A 159 7.35 6.12 -9.01
C PRO A 159 8.59 5.39 -9.51
N LEU A 160 9.11 4.43 -8.76
CA LEU A 160 10.28 3.65 -9.15
C LEU A 160 9.98 2.74 -10.35
N PHE A 161 8.88 2.01 -10.32
CA PHE A 161 8.43 1.21 -11.45
C PHE A 161 8.17 2.06 -12.71
N ARG A 162 7.55 3.24 -12.55
CA ARG A 162 7.34 4.17 -13.67
C ARG A 162 8.64 4.67 -14.29
N ALA A 163 9.69 4.81 -13.48
CA ALA A 163 11.03 5.19 -13.93
C ALA A 163 11.88 3.99 -14.38
N ASN A 164 11.29 2.78 -14.45
CA ASN A 164 11.99 1.52 -14.74
C ASN A 164 13.19 1.27 -13.81
N LEU A 165 13.02 1.59 -12.53
CA LEU A 165 14.00 1.38 -11.47
C LEU A 165 13.63 0.16 -10.61
N CYS A 166 14.65 -0.42 -9.95
CA CYS A 166 14.42 -1.48 -8.98
C CYS A 166 13.52 -1.01 -7.83
N PRO A 167 12.54 -1.83 -7.42
CA PRO A 167 11.70 -1.52 -6.28
C PRO A 167 12.48 -1.52 -4.97
N LEU A 168 12.03 -0.71 -4.02
CA LEU A 168 12.48 -0.79 -2.64
C LEU A 168 11.95 -2.06 -1.99
N THR A 169 12.82 -2.78 -1.32
CA THR A 169 12.45 -3.93 -0.49
C THR A 169 12.58 -3.55 0.97
N PHE A 170 11.57 -3.87 1.75
CA PHE A 170 11.51 -3.60 3.19
C PHE A 170 11.70 -4.93 3.93
N VAL A 171 12.92 -5.45 3.85
CA VAL A 171 13.32 -6.64 4.60
C VAL A 171 13.90 -6.15 5.91
N ASP A 172 13.48 -6.76 7.02
CA ASP A 172 14.09 -6.47 8.32
C ASP A 172 15.58 -6.79 8.24
N VAL A 173 16.37 -5.79 8.57
CA VAL A 173 17.82 -5.86 8.63
C VAL A 173 18.22 -6.29 10.05
#